data_d0b3862b8fa8771749cceae9902e0b30
#
_entry.id   d0b3862b8fa8771749cceae9902e0b30
#
_cell.length_a   1.000
_cell.length_b   1.000
_cell.length_c   1.000
_cell.angle_alpha   90.00
_cell.angle_beta   90.00
_cell.angle_gamma   90.00
#
_symmetry.space_group_name_H-M   'P 1'
#
loop_
_entity.id
_entity.type
_entity.pdbx_description
1 polymer ?
#
loop_
_entity_poly.entity_id
_entity_poly.type
_entity_poly.pdbx_seq_one_letter_code
_entity_poly.pdbx_strand_id
1 'polypeptide(L)'
;MIKHFLLLGLSTLTMGAYAQIISTKNTTIDCKQVMFNHPVTAVFTLKNSGDKPLLINRIKTTCGCTSVSFPKNPVTAGASFEVSVTYDAKQMGHFYKQIGIFSNAEEPTMLAIKGVVTAEPAGYSGNYPITLGTLSADRNDIMFDNVNQGDMPIAEINIRNNGNETVRPVLMSLPNYLAAEVQPARIAPGRKGKVIIQLNSSLLHDLGLTQTTVYLGLFPGDKISQEKAIAVSAIALPALGKLSDNQHQQVPKLRLSDGQLNLGRFQGAAKKRGFILLTNKGNGTLTIHSLQMLTAGLEVSLAKTELKPGESTRLKITAEAKGLKNVKQQPRILMITNDPDNAKVVINVNAKP
;
A
#
# COMPACT_ATOMS: atom_id res chain seq x y z
N MET A 1 -27.33 64.81 48.83
CA MET A 1 -26.78 63.44 48.88
C MET A 1 -26.79 62.88 47.51
N ILE A 2 -25.63 62.98 46.81
CA ILE A 2 -25.43 62.50 45.42
C ILE A 2 -24.60 61.24 45.50
N LYS A 3 -25.19 60.07 45.17
CA LYS A 3 -24.51 58.78 45.10
C LYS A 3 -23.86 58.67 43.77
N HIS A 4 -22.50 58.66 43.76
CA HIS A 4 -21.70 58.32 42.59
C HIS A 4 -21.69 56.80 42.39
N PHE A 5 -22.22 56.31 41.26
CA PHE A 5 -22.10 54.94 40.82
C PHE A 5 -20.83 54.83 39.97
N LEU A 6 -19.85 54.11 40.49
CA LEU A 6 -18.60 53.82 39.77
C LEU A 6 -18.85 52.58 38.91
N LEU A 7 -18.99 52.76 37.60
CA LEU A 7 -19.04 51.64 36.62
C LEU A 7 -17.61 51.11 36.41
N LEU A 8 -17.29 49.94 36.97
CA LEU A 8 -16.09 49.18 36.65
C LEU A 8 -16.28 48.50 35.31
N GLY A 9 -15.67 49.03 34.25
CA GLY A 9 -15.62 48.39 32.94
C GLY A 9 -14.72 47.13 32.99
N LEU A 10 -15.32 45.95 32.91
CA LEU A 10 -14.63 44.67 32.75
C LEU A 10 -14.21 44.52 31.30
N SER A 11 -12.97 44.89 30.96
CA SER A 11 -12.39 44.64 29.65
C SER A 11 -12.05 43.14 29.55
N THR A 12 -12.89 42.37 28.85
CA THR A 12 -12.56 40.99 28.45
C THR A 12 -11.47 41.06 27.39
N LEU A 13 -10.23 40.76 27.77
CA LEU A 13 -9.20 40.42 26.81
C LEU A 13 -9.60 39.09 26.13
N THR A 14 -10.12 39.16 24.93
CA THR A 14 -10.23 38.02 24.06
C THR A 14 -8.80 37.61 23.67
N MET A 15 -8.22 36.61 24.35
CA MET A 15 -7.04 35.91 23.87
C MET A 15 -7.43 35.18 22.58
N GLY A 16 -7.18 35.81 21.43
CA GLY A 16 -7.28 35.12 20.15
C GLY A 16 -6.36 33.90 20.17
N ALA A 17 -6.90 32.71 20.00
CA ALA A 17 -6.11 31.51 19.77
C ALA A 17 -5.45 31.67 18.39
N TYR A 18 -4.18 32.05 18.39
CA TYR A 18 -3.38 32.13 17.16
C TYR A 18 -2.90 30.76 16.78
N ALA A 19 -3.51 30.14 15.79
CA ALA A 19 -3.11 28.86 15.24
C ALA A 19 -2.03 29.04 14.15
N GLN A 20 -1.04 28.16 14.09
CA GLN A 20 -0.14 28.06 12.96
C GLN A 20 -0.94 27.52 11.76
N ILE A 21 -0.73 28.11 10.58
CA ILE A 21 -1.44 27.75 9.36
C ILE A 21 -0.43 27.47 8.26
N ILE A 22 -0.55 26.31 7.64
CA ILE A 22 0.19 25.99 6.42
C ILE A 22 -0.69 26.33 5.22
N SER A 23 -0.21 27.20 4.36
CA SER A 23 -0.87 27.51 3.10
C SER A 23 -0.04 27.05 1.90
N THR A 24 -0.72 26.62 0.85
CA THR A 24 -0.11 26.25 -0.44
C THR A 24 -1.05 26.58 -1.57
N LYS A 25 -0.49 26.88 -2.75
CA LYS A 25 -1.26 27.10 -3.97
C LYS A 25 -1.75 25.78 -4.57
N ASN A 26 -0.98 24.72 -4.41
CA ASN A 26 -1.27 23.41 -4.99
C ASN A 26 -1.16 22.32 -3.93
N THR A 27 -2.24 21.63 -3.65
CA THR A 27 -2.27 20.45 -2.78
C THR A 27 -2.00 19.15 -3.55
N THR A 28 -2.06 19.18 -4.89
CA THR A 28 -1.81 18.03 -5.74
C THR A 28 -0.89 18.39 -6.89
N ILE A 29 0.16 17.59 -7.09
CA ILE A 29 1.06 17.71 -8.25
C ILE A 29 0.83 16.51 -9.17
N ASP A 30 0.59 16.80 -10.45
CA ASP A 30 0.52 15.81 -11.50
C ASP A 30 1.92 15.61 -12.11
N CYS A 31 2.55 14.47 -11.79
CA CYS A 31 3.86 14.08 -12.29
C CYS A 31 3.83 13.63 -13.76
N LYS A 32 2.64 13.62 -14.39
CA LYS A 32 2.46 13.21 -15.78
C LYS A 32 2.90 11.77 -16.00
N GLN A 33 3.61 11.52 -17.10
CA GLN A 33 4.17 10.24 -17.44
C GLN A 33 5.55 10.08 -16.79
N VAL A 34 5.72 8.97 -16.05
CA VAL A 34 6.95 8.60 -15.35
C VAL A 34 7.42 7.25 -15.90
N MET A 35 8.71 7.05 -16.06
CA MET A 35 9.24 5.78 -16.55
C MET A 35 9.39 4.78 -15.40
N PHE A 36 9.10 3.51 -15.68
CA PHE A 36 9.25 2.43 -14.72
C PHE A 36 10.70 2.35 -14.17
N ASN A 37 10.83 2.17 -12.87
CA ASN A 37 12.09 2.19 -12.12
C ASN A 37 12.89 3.52 -12.20
N HIS A 38 12.27 4.62 -12.67
CA HIS A 38 12.87 5.94 -12.61
C HIS A 38 12.12 6.78 -11.57
N PRO A 39 12.68 6.97 -10.37
CA PRO A 39 12.01 7.76 -9.33
C PRO A 39 11.70 9.17 -9.79
N VAL A 40 10.53 9.68 -9.43
CA VAL A 40 10.12 11.05 -9.71
C VAL A 40 9.98 11.84 -8.42
N THR A 41 10.50 13.07 -8.42
CA THR A 41 10.39 13.99 -7.27
C THR A 41 9.50 15.17 -7.63
N ALA A 42 8.46 15.37 -6.80
CA ALA A 42 7.59 16.54 -6.84
C ALA A 42 7.93 17.47 -5.67
N VAL A 43 8.04 18.77 -5.91
CA VAL A 43 8.37 19.76 -4.90
C VAL A 43 7.17 20.65 -4.64
N PHE A 44 6.68 20.65 -3.39
CA PHE A 44 5.63 21.54 -2.93
C PHE A 44 6.24 22.75 -2.22
N THR A 45 5.88 23.93 -2.66
CA THR A 45 6.19 25.17 -1.95
C THR A 45 5.04 25.51 -1.02
N LEU A 46 5.32 25.50 0.27
CA LEU A 46 4.41 25.79 1.35
C LEU A 46 4.81 27.07 2.07
N LYS A 47 3.86 27.71 2.76
CA LYS A 47 4.12 28.90 3.54
C LYS A 47 3.55 28.75 4.94
N ASN A 48 4.32 29.13 5.96
CA ASN A 48 3.78 29.34 7.29
C ASN A 48 3.02 30.67 7.29
N SER A 49 1.71 30.60 7.17
CA SER A 49 0.82 31.79 7.17
C SER A 49 0.33 32.16 8.58
N GLY A 50 0.76 31.44 9.61
CA GLY A 50 0.54 31.80 11.00
C GLY A 50 1.53 32.85 11.50
N ASP A 51 1.37 33.27 12.74
CA ASP A 51 2.15 34.33 13.39
C ASP A 51 3.29 33.81 14.28
N LYS A 52 3.40 32.48 14.46
CA LYS A 52 4.40 31.80 15.25
C LYS A 52 5.23 30.81 14.41
N PRO A 53 6.43 30.41 14.89
CA PRO A 53 7.23 29.39 14.22
C PRO A 53 6.44 28.07 14.03
N LEU A 54 6.46 27.53 12.79
CA LEU A 54 5.86 26.26 12.44
C LEU A 54 6.89 25.14 12.61
N LEU A 55 6.56 24.13 13.40
CA LEU A 55 7.36 22.94 13.56
C LEU A 55 6.66 21.72 12.94
N ILE A 56 7.28 21.12 11.92
CA ILE A 56 6.79 19.89 11.33
C ILE A 56 7.23 18.71 12.21
N ASN A 57 6.30 18.11 12.90
CA ASN A 57 6.54 17.01 13.84
C ASN A 57 6.76 15.69 13.11
N ARG A 58 5.98 15.45 12.04
CA ARG A 58 5.98 14.20 11.28
C ARG A 58 5.36 14.39 9.91
N ILE A 59 5.84 13.58 8.94
CA ILE A 59 5.16 13.41 7.66
C ILE A 59 4.81 11.91 7.50
N LYS A 60 3.65 11.64 6.91
CA LYS A 60 3.16 10.31 6.58
C LYS A 60 2.88 10.18 5.11
N THR A 61 3.13 9.01 4.58
CA THR A 61 2.82 8.63 3.20
C THR A 61 1.93 7.40 3.16
N THR A 62 1.19 7.21 2.07
CA THR A 62 0.30 6.04 1.88
C THR A 62 1.05 4.72 1.69
N CYS A 63 2.33 4.75 1.34
CA CYS A 63 3.14 3.54 1.16
C CYS A 63 4.62 3.80 1.41
N GLY A 64 5.39 2.74 1.67
CA GLY A 64 6.86 2.77 1.72
C GLY A 64 7.53 3.06 0.36
N CYS A 65 6.75 3.13 -0.73
CA CYS A 65 7.18 3.50 -2.08
C CYS A 65 7.39 5.01 -2.27
N THR A 66 7.12 5.82 -1.23
CA THR A 66 7.21 7.28 -1.26
C THR A 66 8.06 7.77 -0.10
N SER A 67 9.12 8.50 -0.40
CA SER A 67 9.99 9.18 0.58
C SER A 67 9.78 10.68 0.55
N VAL A 68 9.97 11.35 1.70
CA VAL A 68 9.72 12.80 1.82
C VAL A 68 10.86 13.49 2.54
N SER A 69 11.34 14.57 1.94
CA SER A 69 12.30 15.51 2.54
C SER A 69 11.61 16.82 2.91
N PHE A 70 11.85 17.32 4.11
CA PHE A 70 11.21 18.50 4.66
C PHE A 70 12.11 19.20 5.69
N PRO A 71 11.90 20.51 6.01
CA PRO A 71 12.66 21.22 7.02
C PRO A 71 12.52 20.59 8.39
N LYS A 72 13.65 20.36 9.09
CA LYS A 72 13.68 19.83 10.45
C LYS A 72 13.68 20.95 11.51
N ASN A 73 14.10 22.15 11.12
CA ASN A 73 14.09 23.32 11.97
C ASN A 73 12.73 24.06 11.87
N PRO A 74 12.30 24.76 12.92
CA PRO A 74 11.10 25.57 12.87
C PRO A 74 11.14 26.59 11.74
N VAL A 75 10.06 26.69 10.97
CA VAL A 75 9.87 27.67 9.90
C VAL A 75 9.28 28.94 10.50
N THR A 76 9.95 30.07 10.35
CA THR A 76 9.49 31.36 10.90
C THR A 76 8.15 31.78 10.33
N ALA A 77 7.41 32.60 11.07
CA ALA A 77 6.15 33.19 10.62
C ALA A 77 6.34 33.93 9.27
N GLY A 78 5.43 33.73 8.33
CA GLY A 78 5.45 34.34 7.00
C GLY A 78 6.45 33.71 6.02
N ALA A 79 7.36 32.84 6.45
CA ALA A 79 8.36 32.22 5.58
C ALA A 79 7.78 31.08 4.74
N SER A 80 8.34 30.93 3.53
CA SER A 80 8.07 29.79 2.65
C SER A 80 9.10 28.70 2.87
N PHE A 81 8.68 27.45 2.65
CA PHE A 81 9.54 26.26 2.74
C PHE A 81 9.13 25.22 1.70
N GLU A 82 9.99 24.28 1.46
CA GLU A 82 9.76 23.20 0.48
C GLU A 82 9.60 21.84 1.16
N VAL A 83 8.71 21.04 0.58
CA VAL A 83 8.56 19.63 0.88
C VAL A 83 8.73 18.87 -0.43
N SER A 84 9.78 18.05 -0.50
CA SER A 84 10.10 17.23 -1.68
C SER A 84 9.60 15.82 -1.46
N VAL A 85 8.76 15.34 -2.37
CA VAL A 85 8.13 14.02 -2.34
C VAL A 85 8.68 13.21 -3.49
N THR A 86 9.35 12.09 -3.20
CA THR A 86 9.92 11.19 -4.21
C THR A 86 9.15 9.87 -4.22
N TYR A 87 8.59 9.52 -5.37
CA TYR A 87 7.96 8.23 -5.64
C TYR A 87 8.92 7.33 -6.43
N ASP A 88 9.05 6.06 -6.03
CA ASP A 88 10.06 5.13 -6.56
C ASP A 88 9.73 4.55 -7.95
N ALA A 89 8.51 4.75 -8.44
CA ALA A 89 8.01 4.33 -9.76
C ALA A 89 8.21 2.83 -10.07
N LYS A 90 8.19 1.96 -9.04
CA LYS A 90 8.36 0.51 -9.20
C LYS A 90 7.08 -0.24 -9.56
N GLN A 91 5.96 0.46 -9.72
CA GLN A 91 4.69 -0.12 -10.11
C GLN A 91 4.15 0.62 -11.31
N MET A 92 3.90 -0.08 -12.42
CA MET A 92 3.32 0.50 -13.62
C MET A 92 1.84 0.85 -13.42
N GLY A 93 1.34 1.79 -14.22
CA GLY A 93 -0.04 2.25 -14.21
C GLY A 93 -0.26 3.57 -13.49
N HIS A 94 -1.52 3.91 -13.28
CA HIS A 94 -1.89 5.14 -12.59
C HIS A 94 -1.60 5.04 -11.10
N PHE A 95 -0.95 6.08 -10.57
CA PHE A 95 -0.73 6.22 -9.14
C PHE A 95 -1.35 7.50 -8.57
N TYR A 96 -1.79 7.41 -7.32
CA TYR A 96 -2.24 8.53 -6.49
C TYR A 96 -1.71 8.32 -5.08
N LYS A 97 -0.69 9.10 -4.68
CA LYS A 97 -0.03 8.95 -3.38
C LYS A 97 -0.30 10.17 -2.53
N GLN A 98 -0.82 9.96 -1.33
CA GLN A 98 -1.12 11.00 -0.38
C GLN A 98 0.00 11.18 0.64
N ILE A 99 0.21 12.41 1.06
CA ILE A 99 1.22 12.83 2.03
C ILE A 99 0.54 13.72 3.06
N GLY A 100 0.52 13.27 4.32
CA GLY A 100 0.02 14.05 5.44
C GLY A 100 1.16 14.74 6.20
N ILE A 101 1.14 16.06 6.28
CA ILE A 101 2.09 16.87 7.07
C ILE A 101 1.45 17.17 8.41
N PHE A 102 2.05 16.67 9.48
CA PHE A 102 1.64 16.89 10.88
C PHE A 102 2.63 17.86 11.53
N SER A 103 2.12 18.96 12.01
CA SER A 103 2.90 20.05 12.61
C SER A 103 2.24 20.51 13.91
N ASN A 104 2.74 21.62 14.47
CA ASN A 104 2.08 22.34 15.56
C ASN A 104 0.92 23.25 15.06
N ALA A 105 0.53 23.17 13.77
CA ALA A 105 -0.71 23.75 13.28
C ALA A 105 -1.91 22.94 13.76
N GLU A 106 -3.08 23.57 13.81
CA GLU A 106 -4.31 22.95 14.30
C GLU A 106 -4.74 21.76 13.43
N GLU A 107 -4.61 21.91 12.11
CA GLU A 107 -4.95 20.87 11.14
C GLU A 107 -3.73 20.38 10.35
N PRO A 108 -3.64 19.08 10.02
CA PRO A 108 -2.62 18.60 9.11
C PRO A 108 -2.88 19.05 7.69
N THR A 109 -1.81 19.30 6.99
CA THR A 109 -1.87 19.63 5.58
C THR A 109 -1.75 18.37 4.75
N MET A 110 -2.78 18.11 3.92
CA MET A 110 -2.79 16.97 3.00
C MET A 110 -2.29 17.38 1.62
N LEU A 111 -1.27 16.70 1.14
CA LEU A 111 -0.74 16.82 -0.21
C LEU A 111 -0.94 15.52 -0.97
N ALA A 112 -0.89 15.57 -2.29
CA ALA A 112 -0.94 14.40 -3.14
C ALA A 112 -0.05 14.53 -4.37
N ILE A 113 0.51 13.42 -4.82
CA ILE A 113 1.13 13.30 -6.14
C ILE A 113 0.38 12.25 -6.95
N LYS A 114 0.21 12.49 -8.24
CA LYS A 114 -0.42 11.57 -9.17
C LYS A 114 0.34 11.52 -10.49
N GLY A 115 0.11 10.47 -11.25
CA GLY A 115 0.72 10.32 -12.57
C GLY A 115 0.49 8.91 -13.11
N VAL A 116 1.20 8.58 -14.20
CA VAL A 116 1.16 7.28 -14.85
C VAL A 116 2.58 6.77 -15.02
N VAL A 117 2.89 5.62 -14.45
CA VAL A 117 4.16 4.92 -14.71
C VAL A 117 4.00 4.06 -15.95
N THR A 118 4.85 4.26 -16.93
CA THR A 118 4.85 3.53 -18.19
C THR A 118 6.17 2.78 -18.38
N ALA A 119 6.11 1.64 -19.06
CA ALA A 119 7.33 0.95 -19.48
C ALA A 119 8.10 1.78 -20.50
N GLU A 120 9.42 1.60 -20.55
CA GLU A 120 10.19 2.10 -21.69
C GLU A 120 9.68 1.48 -22.99
N PRO A 121 9.69 2.22 -24.11
CA PRO A 121 9.26 1.70 -25.41
C PRO A 121 10.32 0.76 -26.03
N ALA A 122 11.03 -0.02 -25.23
CA ALA A 122 11.99 -1.01 -25.71
C ALA A 122 11.26 -2.33 -25.96
N GLY A 123 11.36 -2.87 -27.17
CA GLY A 123 10.84 -4.19 -27.50
C GLY A 123 11.43 -5.23 -26.54
N TYR A 124 10.57 -5.97 -25.81
CA TYR A 124 11.01 -7.06 -24.95
C TYR A 124 11.87 -8.05 -25.75
N SER A 125 13.12 -8.20 -25.37
CA SER A 125 14.12 -9.09 -26.01
C SER A 125 14.39 -10.37 -25.22
N GLY A 126 13.68 -10.58 -24.09
CA GLY A 126 13.90 -11.69 -23.18
C GLY A 126 13.31 -13.03 -23.63
N ASN A 127 13.41 -14.00 -22.75
CA ASN A 127 12.92 -15.37 -22.97
C ASN A 127 11.44 -15.52 -22.61
N TYR A 128 10.77 -16.49 -23.25
CA TYR A 128 9.38 -16.88 -23.01
C TYR A 128 9.34 -18.31 -22.43
N PRO A 129 9.72 -18.50 -21.14
CA PRO A 129 9.89 -19.83 -20.55
C PRO A 129 8.57 -20.53 -20.23
N ILE A 130 7.46 -19.80 -20.18
CA ILE A 130 6.15 -20.32 -19.80
C ILE A 130 5.35 -20.64 -21.05
N THR A 131 4.78 -21.85 -21.11
CA THR A 131 3.85 -22.25 -22.17
C THR A 131 2.41 -22.07 -21.70
N LEU A 132 1.60 -21.34 -22.48
CA LEU A 132 0.18 -21.10 -22.25
C LEU A 132 -0.61 -21.56 -23.50
N GLY A 133 -0.84 -22.87 -23.63
CA GLY A 133 -1.35 -23.48 -24.86
C GLY A 133 -0.36 -23.34 -26.01
N THR A 134 -0.76 -22.72 -27.14
CA THR A 134 0.14 -22.43 -28.27
C THR A 134 0.91 -21.12 -28.13
N LEU A 135 0.63 -20.34 -27.08
CA LEU A 135 1.38 -19.13 -26.75
C LEU A 135 2.51 -19.48 -25.78
N SER A 136 3.59 -18.71 -25.83
CA SER A 136 4.56 -18.67 -24.76
C SER A 136 4.59 -17.28 -24.11
N ALA A 137 4.94 -17.24 -22.83
CA ALA A 137 4.96 -16.02 -22.02
C ALA A 137 6.26 -15.89 -21.22
N ASP A 138 6.58 -14.65 -20.82
CA ASP A 138 7.70 -14.38 -19.92
C ASP A 138 7.38 -14.79 -18.49
N ARG A 139 6.12 -14.74 -18.09
CA ARG A 139 5.59 -15.13 -16.77
C ARG A 139 4.12 -15.53 -16.88
N ASN A 140 3.62 -16.20 -15.86
CA ASN A 140 2.20 -16.50 -15.68
C ASN A 140 1.71 -16.17 -14.27
N ASP A 141 2.40 -15.25 -13.60
CA ASP A 141 2.01 -14.70 -12.30
C ASP A 141 2.19 -13.18 -12.26
N ILE A 142 1.29 -12.51 -11.58
CA ILE A 142 1.29 -11.07 -11.35
C ILE A 142 1.04 -10.81 -9.88
N MET A 143 1.83 -9.89 -9.30
CA MET A 143 1.64 -9.37 -7.95
C MET A 143 1.53 -7.85 -8.00
N PHE A 144 0.36 -7.32 -7.64
CA PHE A 144 0.16 -5.92 -7.31
C PHE A 144 0.41 -5.71 -5.82
N ASP A 145 1.60 -5.26 -5.46
CA ASP A 145 1.97 -5.04 -4.06
C ASP A 145 1.72 -3.58 -3.63
N ASN A 146 1.37 -3.38 -2.36
CA ASN A 146 1.13 -2.06 -1.75
C ASN A 146 0.10 -1.21 -2.52
N VAL A 147 -1.05 -1.81 -2.82
CA VAL A 147 -2.13 -1.14 -3.56
C VAL A 147 -2.99 -0.34 -2.59
N ASN A 148 -3.00 0.99 -2.73
CA ASN A 148 -3.87 1.85 -1.92
C ASN A 148 -5.23 2.00 -2.61
N GLN A 149 -6.25 2.31 -1.82
CA GLN A 149 -7.57 2.60 -2.37
C GLN A 149 -7.51 3.80 -3.34
N GLY A 150 -8.03 3.62 -4.56
CA GLY A 150 -7.98 4.58 -5.65
C GLY A 150 -6.83 4.38 -6.62
N ASP A 151 -5.82 3.54 -6.30
CA ASP A 151 -4.77 3.17 -7.25
C ASP A 151 -5.36 2.30 -8.38
N MET A 152 -4.83 2.50 -9.61
CA MET A 152 -5.16 1.68 -10.78
C MET A 152 -3.87 1.16 -11.43
N PRO A 153 -3.11 0.29 -10.75
CA PRO A 153 -1.86 -0.22 -11.26
C PRO A 153 -2.06 -1.13 -12.48
N ILE A 154 -1.03 -1.15 -13.34
CA ILE A 154 -0.97 -1.98 -14.53
C ILE A 154 0.19 -2.96 -14.41
N ALA A 155 -0.02 -4.18 -14.87
CA ALA A 155 1.03 -5.17 -15.08
C ALA A 155 0.98 -5.71 -16.50
N GLU A 156 2.14 -6.06 -17.04
CA GLU A 156 2.27 -6.59 -18.39
C GLU A 156 2.87 -8.01 -18.38
N ILE A 157 2.36 -8.84 -19.26
CA ILE A 157 2.93 -10.16 -19.60
C ILE A 157 3.29 -10.13 -21.07
N ASN A 158 4.54 -10.38 -21.41
CA ASN A 158 4.96 -10.50 -22.79
C ASN A 158 4.65 -11.90 -23.30
N ILE A 159 4.05 -11.98 -24.49
CA ILE A 159 3.65 -13.24 -25.11
C ILE A 159 4.18 -13.36 -26.53
N ARG A 160 4.32 -14.60 -26.99
CA ARG A 160 4.69 -14.93 -28.37
C ARG A 160 3.78 -16.03 -28.88
N ASN A 161 3.30 -15.89 -30.11
CA ASN A 161 2.56 -16.94 -30.77
C ASN A 161 3.54 -17.97 -31.42
N ASN A 162 3.57 -19.17 -30.87
CA ASN A 162 4.37 -20.29 -31.38
C ASN A 162 3.52 -21.25 -32.24
N GLY A 163 2.22 -20.97 -32.41
CA GLY A 163 1.32 -21.75 -33.29
C GLY A 163 1.49 -21.38 -34.76
N ASN A 164 0.74 -22.08 -35.59
CA ASN A 164 0.77 -21.91 -37.06
C ASN A 164 -0.32 -20.97 -37.58
N GLU A 165 -1.22 -20.51 -36.71
CA GLU A 165 -2.34 -19.65 -37.07
C GLU A 165 -2.27 -18.31 -36.35
N THR A 166 -2.91 -17.27 -36.93
CA THR A 166 -3.08 -15.98 -36.27
C THR A 166 -4.10 -16.10 -35.16
N VAL A 167 -3.73 -15.74 -33.94
CA VAL A 167 -4.57 -15.78 -32.75
C VAL A 167 -5.12 -14.39 -32.42
N ARG A 168 -6.22 -14.34 -31.66
CA ARG A 168 -6.83 -13.15 -31.08
C ARG A 168 -6.95 -13.33 -29.57
N PRO A 169 -5.84 -13.30 -28.84
CA PRO A 169 -5.85 -13.68 -27.43
C PRO A 169 -6.74 -12.75 -26.61
N VAL A 170 -7.40 -13.33 -25.60
CA VAL A 170 -8.25 -12.60 -24.64
C VAL A 170 -8.05 -13.20 -23.26
N LEU A 171 -8.13 -12.38 -22.21
CA LEU A 171 -8.23 -12.89 -20.85
C LEU A 171 -9.68 -13.23 -20.52
N MET A 172 -9.86 -14.39 -19.91
CA MET A 172 -11.14 -14.95 -19.49
C MET A 172 -11.19 -15.08 -17.96
N SER A 173 -12.40 -15.13 -17.40
CA SER A 173 -12.65 -15.23 -15.93
C SER A 173 -12.09 -14.04 -15.13
N LEU A 174 -12.14 -12.84 -15.72
CA LEU A 174 -11.77 -11.62 -15.03
C LEU A 174 -12.81 -11.26 -13.96
N PRO A 175 -12.41 -11.10 -12.68
CA PRO A 175 -13.28 -10.49 -11.68
C PRO A 175 -13.50 -9.00 -12.01
N ASN A 176 -14.51 -8.38 -11.41
CA ASN A 176 -14.92 -6.99 -11.70
C ASN A 176 -13.84 -5.94 -11.38
N TYR A 177 -12.89 -6.27 -10.52
CA TYR A 177 -11.76 -5.38 -10.17
C TYR A 177 -10.57 -5.50 -11.14
N LEU A 178 -10.61 -6.39 -12.14
CA LEU A 178 -9.57 -6.52 -13.17
C LEU A 178 -10.13 -6.18 -14.55
N ALA A 179 -9.36 -5.40 -15.30
CA ALA A 179 -9.54 -5.20 -16.73
C ALA A 179 -8.29 -5.68 -17.47
N ALA A 180 -8.44 -6.19 -18.68
CA ALA A 180 -7.31 -6.64 -19.47
C ALA A 180 -7.52 -6.40 -20.95
N GLU A 181 -6.41 -6.16 -21.65
CA GLU A 181 -6.34 -6.09 -23.10
C GLU A 181 -5.10 -6.78 -23.64
N VAL A 182 -5.11 -7.15 -24.90
CA VAL A 182 -3.94 -7.72 -25.58
C VAL A 182 -3.54 -6.85 -26.75
N GLN A 183 -2.25 -6.52 -26.83
CA GLN A 183 -1.66 -5.68 -27.85
C GLN A 183 -0.52 -6.40 -28.59
N PRO A 184 -0.57 -6.50 -29.93
CA PRO A 184 -1.71 -6.18 -30.80
C PRO A 184 -2.87 -7.16 -30.61
N ALA A 185 -4.09 -6.77 -30.94
CA ALA A 185 -5.30 -7.61 -30.81
C ALA A 185 -5.25 -8.90 -31.67
N ARG A 186 -4.37 -8.95 -32.64
CA ARG A 186 -4.12 -10.13 -33.50
C ARG A 186 -2.62 -10.39 -33.56
N ILE A 187 -2.21 -11.62 -33.26
CA ILE A 187 -0.79 -12.02 -33.22
C ILE A 187 -0.59 -13.14 -34.25
N ALA A 188 0.10 -12.84 -35.34
CA ALA A 188 0.46 -13.82 -36.36
C ALA A 188 1.49 -14.84 -35.84
N PRO A 189 1.66 -15.99 -36.52
CA PRO A 189 2.68 -16.98 -36.21
C PRO A 189 4.06 -16.35 -36.03
N GLY A 190 4.77 -16.74 -34.97
CA GLY A 190 6.11 -16.26 -34.61
C GLY A 190 6.17 -14.81 -34.09
N ARG A 191 5.06 -14.06 -34.11
CA ARG A 191 5.02 -12.66 -33.65
C ARG A 191 4.80 -12.56 -32.15
N LYS A 192 5.21 -11.41 -31.61
CA LYS A 192 5.13 -11.05 -30.19
C LYS A 192 3.91 -10.16 -29.94
N GLY A 193 3.44 -10.18 -28.71
CA GLY A 193 2.44 -9.27 -28.18
C GLY A 193 2.62 -9.12 -26.68
N LYS A 194 1.72 -8.38 -26.07
CA LYS A 194 1.64 -8.24 -24.60
C LYS A 194 0.21 -8.28 -24.12
N VAL A 195 0.02 -8.86 -22.96
CA VAL A 195 -1.20 -8.81 -22.18
C VAL A 195 -1.03 -7.72 -21.15
N ILE A 196 -1.94 -6.75 -21.11
CA ILE A 196 -1.97 -5.65 -20.16
C ILE A 196 -3.11 -5.92 -19.20
N ILE A 197 -2.82 -6.00 -17.91
CA ILE A 197 -3.81 -6.24 -16.86
C ILE A 197 -3.82 -5.02 -15.93
N GLN A 198 -4.97 -4.40 -15.76
CA GLN A 198 -5.18 -3.26 -14.86
C GLN A 198 -6.03 -3.69 -13.67
N LEU A 199 -5.60 -3.32 -12.48
CA LEU A 199 -6.36 -3.48 -11.25
C LEU A 199 -7.07 -2.17 -10.89
N ASN A 200 -8.35 -2.23 -10.59
CA ASN A 200 -9.09 -1.13 -9.98
C ASN A 200 -9.26 -1.40 -8.47
N SER A 201 -8.43 -0.77 -7.66
CA SER A 201 -8.41 -1.01 -6.21
C SER A 201 -9.67 -0.52 -5.50
N SER A 202 -10.44 0.39 -6.10
CA SER A 202 -11.71 0.85 -5.52
C SER A 202 -12.78 -0.24 -5.49
N LEU A 203 -12.60 -1.32 -6.27
CA LEU A 203 -13.48 -2.47 -6.34
C LEU A 203 -12.99 -3.66 -5.48
N LEU A 204 -11.85 -3.52 -4.78
CA LEU A 204 -11.41 -4.49 -3.78
C LEU A 204 -12.16 -4.25 -2.48
N HIS A 205 -12.84 -5.27 -1.98
CA HIS A 205 -13.64 -5.18 -0.74
C HIS A 205 -12.82 -5.48 0.50
N ASP A 206 -11.84 -6.39 0.38
CA ASP A 206 -11.05 -6.88 1.50
C ASP A 206 -9.64 -6.28 1.50
N LEU A 207 -9.13 -5.98 2.69
CA LEU A 207 -7.76 -5.56 2.89
C LEU A 207 -6.83 -6.78 3.07
N GLY A 208 -5.60 -6.66 2.59
CA GLY A 208 -4.61 -7.73 2.57
C GLY A 208 -4.52 -8.42 1.22
N LEU A 209 -4.13 -9.70 1.23
CA LEU A 209 -3.90 -10.49 0.04
C LEU A 209 -5.22 -11.00 -0.56
N THR A 210 -5.49 -10.59 -1.79
CA THR A 210 -6.52 -11.15 -2.66
C THR A 210 -5.83 -11.89 -3.80
N GLN A 211 -6.32 -13.09 -4.15
CA GLN A 211 -5.76 -13.91 -5.22
C GLN A 211 -6.88 -14.42 -6.13
N THR A 212 -6.59 -14.42 -7.43
CA THR A 212 -7.48 -14.99 -8.44
C THR A 212 -6.67 -15.66 -9.54
N THR A 213 -7.33 -16.49 -10.33
CA THR A 213 -6.76 -17.09 -11.54
C THR A 213 -7.58 -16.62 -12.73
N VAL A 214 -6.91 -16.07 -13.72
CA VAL A 214 -7.48 -15.72 -15.02
C VAL A 214 -6.85 -16.60 -16.09
N TYR A 215 -7.46 -16.70 -17.27
CA TYR A 215 -7.00 -17.63 -18.30
C TYR A 215 -6.77 -16.91 -19.62
N LEU A 216 -5.65 -17.16 -20.26
CA LEU A 216 -5.34 -16.59 -21.58
C LEU A 216 -5.87 -17.50 -22.70
N GLY A 217 -7.07 -17.17 -23.20
CA GLY A 217 -7.65 -17.83 -24.35
C GLY A 217 -6.99 -17.38 -25.66
N LEU A 218 -6.99 -18.24 -26.67
CA LEU A 218 -6.47 -17.96 -28.01
C LEU A 218 -7.43 -17.11 -28.86
N PHE A 219 -8.73 -17.12 -28.51
CA PHE A 219 -9.78 -16.36 -29.14
C PHE A 219 -10.97 -16.18 -28.15
N PRO A 220 -11.86 -15.22 -28.37
CA PRO A 220 -13.08 -15.07 -27.56
C PRO A 220 -13.93 -16.35 -27.56
N GLY A 221 -14.23 -16.87 -26.35
CA GLY A 221 -14.99 -18.12 -26.21
C GLY A 221 -14.13 -19.40 -26.25
N ASP A 222 -12.79 -19.27 -26.18
CA ASP A 222 -11.90 -20.41 -26.06
C ASP A 222 -12.13 -21.19 -24.74
N LYS A 223 -11.73 -22.46 -24.76
CA LYS A 223 -11.87 -23.35 -23.60
C LYS A 223 -10.89 -22.96 -22.48
N ILE A 224 -11.44 -22.84 -21.28
CA ILE A 224 -10.64 -22.67 -20.05
C ILE A 224 -9.90 -23.97 -19.74
N SER A 225 -8.58 -23.88 -19.53
CA SER A 225 -7.74 -24.99 -19.11
C SER A 225 -6.62 -24.52 -18.18
N GLN A 226 -6.15 -25.40 -17.29
CA GLN A 226 -5.12 -25.07 -16.32
C GLN A 226 -3.79 -24.66 -16.98
N GLU A 227 -3.47 -25.15 -18.15
CA GLU A 227 -2.27 -24.78 -18.93
C GLU A 227 -2.28 -23.33 -19.40
N LYS A 228 -3.44 -22.66 -19.42
CA LYS A 228 -3.62 -21.26 -19.81
C LYS A 228 -3.76 -20.32 -18.59
N ALA A 229 -3.55 -20.86 -17.40
CA ALA A 229 -3.76 -20.14 -16.15
C ALA A 229 -2.69 -19.08 -15.90
N ILE A 230 -3.14 -17.91 -15.46
CA ILE A 230 -2.33 -16.80 -14.97
C ILE A 230 -2.80 -16.48 -13.56
N ALA A 231 -1.90 -16.57 -12.59
CA ALA A 231 -2.18 -16.19 -11.22
C ALA A 231 -2.08 -14.67 -11.05
N VAL A 232 -3.10 -14.06 -10.48
CA VAL A 232 -3.10 -12.62 -10.17
C VAL A 232 -3.32 -12.43 -8.69
N SER A 233 -2.40 -11.73 -8.03
CA SER A 233 -2.43 -11.43 -6.60
C SER A 233 -2.38 -9.92 -6.39
N ALA A 234 -3.07 -9.42 -5.38
CA ALA A 234 -3.02 -8.02 -4.95
C ALA A 234 -2.96 -7.93 -3.43
N ILE A 235 -2.15 -7.04 -2.89
CA ILE A 235 -2.16 -6.70 -1.45
C ILE A 235 -2.75 -5.30 -1.30
N ALA A 236 -4.02 -5.26 -0.87
CA ALA A 236 -4.75 -4.04 -0.62
C ALA A 236 -4.41 -3.47 0.76
N LEU A 237 -4.09 -2.16 0.80
CA LEU A 237 -3.80 -1.40 2.01
C LEU A 237 -4.97 -0.48 2.36
N PRO A 238 -5.17 -0.15 3.66
CA PRO A 238 -6.15 0.83 4.07
C PRO A 238 -5.90 2.18 3.39
N ALA A 239 -6.96 2.89 3.03
CA ALA A 239 -6.84 4.30 2.70
C ALA A 239 -6.28 5.04 3.93
N LEU A 240 -5.43 6.05 3.73
CA LEU A 240 -5.23 7.06 4.75
C LEU A 240 -6.58 7.77 4.88
N GLY A 241 -7.32 7.47 5.95
CA GLY A 241 -8.60 8.10 6.20
C GLY A 241 -8.49 9.62 6.10
N LYS A 242 -9.55 10.29 5.67
CA LYS A 242 -9.74 11.71 5.96
C LYS A 242 -9.73 11.81 7.49
N LEU A 243 -8.60 12.19 8.04
CA LEU A 243 -8.49 12.42 9.47
C LEU A 243 -9.36 13.66 9.74
N SER A 244 -10.51 13.48 10.33
CA SER A 244 -11.33 14.60 10.82
C SER A 244 -10.55 15.34 11.90
N ASP A 245 -10.80 16.64 12.04
CA ASP A 245 -10.02 17.59 12.83
C ASP A 245 -9.71 17.16 14.28
N ASN A 246 -10.57 16.34 14.90
CA ASN A 246 -10.38 15.81 16.25
C ASN A 246 -9.57 14.50 16.33
N GLN A 247 -9.20 13.88 15.20
CA GLN A 247 -8.45 12.61 15.18
C GLN A 247 -6.95 12.80 14.93
N HIS A 248 -6.50 14.03 14.73
CA HIS A 248 -5.11 14.35 14.38
C HIS A 248 -4.08 14.07 15.46
N GLN A 249 -4.50 14.05 16.71
CA GLN A 249 -3.65 13.71 17.84
C GLN A 249 -3.65 12.20 18.15
N GLN A 250 -4.54 11.43 17.55
CA GLN A 250 -4.77 10.03 17.89
C GLN A 250 -4.30 9.09 16.79
N VAL A 251 -2.98 8.91 16.68
CA VAL A 251 -2.39 8.00 15.71
C VAL A 251 -1.98 6.72 16.38
N PRO A 252 -2.43 5.56 15.88
CA PRO A 252 -1.94 4.28 16.35
C PRO A 252 -0.48 4.08 15.97
N LYS A 253 0.27 3.36 16.79
CA LYS A 253 1.64 2.96 16.52
C LYS A 253 1.86 1.52 16.98
N LEU A 254 1.92 0.61 16.03
CA LEU A 254 2.19 -0.79 16.29
C LEU A 254 3.64 -0.98 16.71
N ARG A 255 3.84 -1.70 17.81
CA ARG A 255 5.12 -2.28 18.18
C ARG A 255 4.97 -3.79 18.37
N LEU A 256 5.81 -4.52 17.67
CA LEU A 256 5.97 -5.96 17.84
C LEU A 256 7.08 -6.24 18.86
N SER A 257 6.93 -7.27 19.69
CA SER A 257 8.03 -7.75 20.54
C SER A 257 9.17 -8.33 19.71
N ASP A 258 8.85 -8.92 18.56
CA ASP A 258 9.79 -9.45 17.59
C ASP A 258 9.16 -9.42 16.18
N GLY A 259 9.94 -9.16 15.14
CA GLY A 259 9.53 -9.21 13.74
C GLY A 259 9.49 -10.63 13.15
N GLN A 260 10.01 -11.61 13.90
CA GLN A 260 9.97 -13.04 13.54
C GLN A 260 9.72 -13.92 14.76
N LEU A 261 9.08 -15.06 14.54
CA LEU A 261 8.87 -16.07 15.58
C LEU A 261 9.76 -17.29 15.33
N ASN A 262 10.65 -17.60 16.28
CA ASN A 262 11.48 -18.79 16.19
C ASN A 262 10.88 -19.93 17.03
N LEU A 263 10.34 -20.95 16.37
CA LEU A 263 9.79 -22.16 16.98
C LEU A 263 10.77 -23.35 16.95
N GLY A 264 11.88 -23.21 16.22
CA GLY A 264 12.91 -24.25 16.08
C GLY A 264 12.45 -25.49 15.34
N ARG A 265 13.14 -26.63 15.56
CA ARG A 265 12.82 -27.92 14.92
C ARG A 265 11.71 -28.63 15.68
N PHE A 266 10.83 -29.36 14.96
CA PHE A 266 9.70 -30.09 15.56
C PHE A 266 10.13 -31.27 16.49
N GLN A 267 11.22 -31.91 16.18
CA GLN A 267 11.77 -33.03 16.99
C GLN A 267 10.72 -34.10 17.32
N GLY A 268 9.90 -34.48 16.32
CA GLY A 268 8.81 -35.45 16.49
C GLY A 268 7.48 -34.88 17.01
N ALA A 269 7.43 -33.64 17.44
CA ALA A 269 6.18 -32.98 17.81
C ALA A 269 5.31 -32.70 16.58
N ALA A 270 3.99 -32.95 16.66
CA ALA A 270 3.06 -32.66 15.58
C ALA A 270 2.82 -31.15 15.38
N LYS A 271 2.88 -30.37 16.46
CA LYS A 271 2.61 -28.93 16.48
C LYS A 271 3.61 -28.21 17.40
N LYS A 272 3.98 -26.99 17.00
CA LYS A 272 4.70 -26.04 17.85
C LYS A 272 3.94 -24.74 17.98
N ARG A 273 4.00 -24.11 19.13
CA ARG A 273 3.26 -22.90 19.45
C ARG A 273 4.18 -21.83 20.01
N GLY A 274 3.87 -20.60 19.68
CA GLY A 274 4.52 -19.42 20.23
C GLY A 274 3.61 -18.21 20.11
N PHE A 275 4.09 -17.05 20.49
CA PHE A 275 3.36 -15.82 20.35
C PHE A 275 4.30 -14.65 20.11
N ILE A 276 3.77 -13.60 19.47
CA ILE A 276 4.37 -12.28 19.39
C ILE A 276 3.43 -11.31 20.13
N LEU A 277 4.01 -10.45 20.96
CA LEU A 277 3.23 -9.40 21.62
C LEU A 277 3.07 -8.22 20.67
N LEU A 278 1.83 -7.82 20.42
CA LEU A 278 1.47 -6.62 19.70
C LEU A 278 1.11 -5.55 20.72
N THR A 279 1.71 -4.38 20.66
CA THR A 279 1.44 -3.27 21.58
C THR A 279 1.15 -2.02 20.77
N ASN A 280 0.09 -1.30 21.15
CA ASN A 280 -0.16 0.03 20.62
C ASN A 280 0.64 1.07 21.43
N LYS A 281 1.68 1.62 20.84
CA LYS A 281 2.51 2.71 21.42
C LYS A 281 2.10 4.09 20.92
N GLY A 282 1.02 4.18 20.14
CA GLY A 282 0.45 5.43 19.67
C GLY A 282 -0.61 6.00 20.61
N ASN A 283 -1.19 7.10 20.18
CA ASN A 283 -2.25 7.82 20.93
C ASN A 283 -3.66 7.50 20.38
N GLY A 284 -3.76 6.89 19.19
CA GLY A 284 -5.01 6.46 18.58
C GLY A 284 -5.24 4.97 18.75
N THR A 285 -6.48 4.51 18.54
CA THR A 285 -6.80 3.08 18.53
C THR A 285 -6.12 2.38 17.35
N LEU A 286 -5.33 1.36 17.65
CA LEU A 286 -4.74 0.48 16.64
C LEU A 286 -5.74 -0.61 16.27
N THR A 287 -6.05 -0.71 14.98
CA THR A 287 -6.93 -1.74 14.43
C THR A 287 -6.13 -2.69 13.53
N ILE A 288 -6.23 -3.98 13.79
CA ILE A 288 -5.74 -5.02 12.92
C ILE A 288 -6.89 -5.41 11.97
N HIS A 289 -6.82 -4.93 10.72
CA HIS A 289 -7.87 -5.13 9.73
C HIS A 289 -7.88 -6.52 9.12
N SER A 290 -6.69 -7.10 8.92
CA SER A 290 -6.55 -8.40 8.28
C SER A 290 -5.37 -9.15 8.86
N LEU A 291 -5.52 -10.48 8.99
CA LEU A 291 -4.49 -11.39 9.46
C LEU A 291 -4.57 -12.67 8.63
N GLN A 292 -3.60 -12.87 7.72
CA GLN A 292 -3.63 -13.93 6.73
C GLN A 292 -2.37 -14.79 6.79
N MET A 293 -2.52 -16.10 6.81
CA MET A 293 -1.41 -17.03 6.68
C MET A 293 -1.04 -17.17 5.21
N LEU A 294 0.17 -16.72 4.83
CA LEU A 294 0.69 -16.85 3.47
C LEU A 294 1.26 -18.24 3.19
N THR A 295 1.25 -19.10 4.19
CA THR A 295 1.84 -20.45 4.11
C THR A 295 0.91 -21.45 4.79
N ALA A 296 0.62 -22.55 4.10
CA ALA A 296 -0.12 -23.66 4.70
C ALA A 296 0.63 -24.23 5.91
N GLY A 297 -0.12 -24.77 6.88
CA GLY A 297 0.45 -25.35 8.09
C GLY A 297 0.76 -24.33 9.20
N LEU A 298 0.33 -23.08 9.04
CA LEU A 298 0.25 -22.10 10.09
C LEU A 298 -1.21 -21.89 10.51
N GLU A 299 -1.43 -21.72 11.81
CA GLU A 299 -2.69 -21.26 12.39
C GLU A 299 -2.36 -20.04 13.26
N VAL A 300 -3.21 -19.02 13.19
CA VAL A 300 -3.04 -17.80 14.00
C VAL A 300 -4.33 -17.48 14.76
N SER A 301 -4.17 -16.92 15.95
CA SER A 301 -5.30 -16.38 16.69
C SER A 301 -4.90 -15.12 17.44
N LEU A 302 -5.83 -14.17 17.48
CA LEU A 302 -5.69 -12.88 18.13
C LEU A 302 -6.91 -12.64 19.01
N ALA A 303 -6.68 -12.33 20.28
CA ALA A 303 -7.79 -12.14 21.23
C ALA A 303 -8.52 -10.81 21.03
N LYS A 304 -7.79 -9.78 20.55
CA LYS A 304 -8.32 -8.45 20.28
C LYS A 304 -7.74 -7.96 18.96
N THR A 305 -8.61 -7.44 18.09
CA THR A 305 -8.24 -6.78 16.83
C THR A 305 -8.13 -5.27 16.98
N GLU A 306 -8.64 -4.70 18.07
CA GLU A 306 -8.54 -3.29 18.42
C GLU A 306 -7.80 -3.13 19.74
N LEU A 307 -6.78 -2.24 19.74
CA LEU A 307 -5.97 -1.94 20.91
C LEU A 307 -6.02 -0.43 21.19
N LYS A 308 -6.47 -0.05 22.36
CA LYS A 308 -6.39 1.33 22.85
C LYS A 308 -4.91 1.73 23.07
N PRO A 309 -4.59 3.02 23.20
CA PRO A 309 -3.26 3.48 23.57
C PRO A 309 -2.71 2.73 24.79
N GLY A 310 -1.49 2.18 24.65
CA GLY A 310 -0.81 1.39 25.70
C GLY A 310 -1.26 -0.07 25.80
N GLU A 311 -2.38 -0.47 25.19
CA GLU A 311 -2.82 -1.86 25.24
C GLU A 311 -1.93 -2.81 24.44
N SER A 312 -1.94 -4.07 24.86
CA SER A 312 -1.23 -5.16 24.20
C SER A 312 -2.11 -6.38 24.03
N THR A 313 -1.85 -7.16 22.99
CA THR A 313 -2.46 -8.47 22.75
C THR A 313 -1.42 -9.46 22.26
N ARG A 314 -1.67 -10.75 22.45
CA ARG A 314 -0.79 -11.82 21.97
C ARG A 314 -1.31 -12.37 20.65
N LEU A 315 -0.51 -12.23 19.60
CA LEU A 315 -0.69 -12.98 18.37
C LEU A 315 -0.15 -14.39 18.61
N LYS A 316 -1.04 -15.34 18.84
CA LYS A 316 -0.70 -16.75 19.01
C LYS A 316 -0.51 -17.39 17.63
N ILE A 317 0.57 -18.13 17.46
CA ILE A 317 0.95 -18.77 16.21
C ILE A 317 1.21 -20.24 16.50
N THR A 318 0.54 -21.12 15.77
CA THR A 318 0.75 -22.56 15.79
C THR A 318 1.30 -22.99 14.44
N ALA A 319 2.39 -23.71 14.44
CA ALA A 319 2.97 -24.35 13.27
C ALA A 319 2.73 -25.87 13.33
N GLU A 320 2.25 -26.46 12.24
CA GLU A 320 1.98 -27.89 12.10
C GLU A 320 3.03 -28.56 11.22
N ALA A 321 3.69 -29.61 11.75
CA ALA A 321 4.75 -30.32 11.04
C ALA A 321 4.27 -30.86 9.68
N LYS A 322 3.06 -31.47 9.63
CA LYS A 322 2.47 -32.04 8.42
C LYS A 322 2.26 -30.99 7.34
N GLY A 323 1.73 -29.81 7.71
CA GLY A 323 1.45 -28.72 6.78
C GLY A 323 2.72 -28.04 6.24
N LEU A 324 3.82 -28.08 7.00
CA LEU A 324 5.09 -27.45 6.62
C LEU A 324 6.06 -28.40 5.91
N LYS A 325 5.78 -29.71 5.82
CA LYS A 325 6.70 -30.72 5.27
C LYS A 325 7.22 -30.40 3.87
N ASN A 326 6.37 -29.84 3.00
CA ASN A 326 6.69 -29.55 1.60
C ASN A 326 6.88 -28.05 1.32
N VAL A 327 6.90 -27.22 2.35
CA VAL A 327 7.06 -25.76 2.19
C VAL A 327 8.53 -25.44 1.99
N LYS A 328 8.86 -24.93 0.79
CA LYS A 328 10.24 -24.57 0.41
C LYS A 328 10.64 -23.19 0.92
N GLN A 329 9.68 -22.28 1.03
CA GLN A 329 9.91 -20.91 1.49
C GLN A 329 9.67 -20.80 3.01
N GLN A 330 10.27 -19.77 3.62
CA GLN A 330 10.02 -19.48 5.02
C GLN A 330 8.52 -19.18 5.25
N PRO A 331 7.87 -19.86 6.20
CA PRO A 331 6.48 -19.59 6.54
C PRO A 331 6.26 -18.15 6.98
N ARG A 332 5.17 -17.51 6.48
CA ARG A 332 4.90 -16.10 6.69
C ARG A 332 3.43 -15.83 7.01
N ILE A 333 3.21 -14.78 7.77
CA ILE A 333 1.90 -14.23 8.11
C ILE A 333 1.87 -12.78 7.63
N LEU A 334 0.82 -12.39 6.92
CA LEU A 334 0.53 -11.03 6.54
C LEU A 334 -0.46 -10.42 7.54
N MET A 335 -0.14 -9.25 8.05
CA MET A 335 -1.03 -8.46 8.91
C MET A 335 -1.20 -7.07 8.31
N ILE A 336 -2.44 -6.60 8.21
CA ILE A 336 -2.78 -5.26 7.75
C ILE A 336 -3.35 -4.48 8.92
N THR A 337 -2.85 -3.27 9.13
CA THR A 337 -3.26 -2.41 10.26
C THR A 337 -3.56 -1.00 9.79
N ASN A 338 -4.19 -0.20 10.67
CA ASN A 338 -4.38 1.23 10.46
C ASN A 338 -3.20 2.08 10.95
N ASP A 339 -2.08 1.47 11.40
CA ASP A 339 -0.84 2.19 11.65
C ASP A 339 -0.20 2.57 10.32
N PRO A 340 -0.10 3.86 9.97
CA PRO A 340 0.42 4.26 8.66
C PRO A 340 1.90 3.94 8.45
N ASP A 341 2.67 3.77 9.52
CA ASP A 341 4.08 3.37 9.45
C ASP A 341 4.22 1.84 9.30
N ASN A 342 3.16 1.10 9.69
CA ASN A 342 3.09 -0.36 9.69
C ASN A 342 1.76 -0.86 9.10
N ALA A 343 1.30 -0.23 8.00
CA ALA A 343 0.04 -0.62 7.35
C ALA A 343 0.09 -2.06 6.82
N LYS A 344 1.27 -2.51 6.39
CA LYS A 344 1.57 -3.89 6.00
C LYS A 344 2.73 -4.44 6.83
N VAL A 345 2.48 -5.52 7.55
CA VAL A 345 3.48 -6.23 8.35
C VAL A 345 3.56 -7.68 7.90
N VAL A 346 4.76 -8.15 7.59
CA VAL A 346 5.03 -9.56 7.29
C VAL A 346 5.82 -10.16 8.44
N ILE A 347 5.23 -11.14 9.11
CA ILE A 347 5.85 -11.86 10.22
C ILE A 347 6.40 -13.18 9.69
N ASN A 348 7.70 -13.37 9.83
CA ASN A 348 8.36 -14.61 9.47
C ASN A 348 8.28 -15.62 10.61
N VAL A 349 8.00 -16.88 10.29
CA VAL A 349 7.97 -17.99 11.27
C VAL A 349 9.08 -18.97 10.93
N ASN A 350 10.01 -19.18 11.87
CA ASN A 350 11.06 -20.17 11.73
C ASN A 350 10.62 -21.45 12.46
N ALA A 351 10.09 -22.38 11.68
CA ALA A 351 9.70 -23.71 12.14
C ALA A 351 10.20 -24.72 11.10
N LYS A 352 11.06 -25.65 11.53
CA LYS A 352 11.66 -26.67 10.63
C LYS A 352 11.15 -28.05 10.99
N PRO A 353 10.71 -28.87 10.00
CA PRO A 353 10.35 -30.28 10.19
C PRO A 353 11.45 -31.10 10.83
#